data_d8971f8c77eb2a3980d2b1d03861fc5c
#
_entry.id   d8971f8c77eb2a3980d2b1d03861fc5c
#
_cell.length_a   1.000
_cell.length_b   1.000
_cell.length_c   1.000
_cell.angle_alpha   90.00
_cell.angle_beta   90.00
_cell.angle_gamma   90.00
#
_symmetry.space_group_name_H-M   'P 1'
#
loop_
_entity.id
_entity.type
_entity.pdbx_description
1 polymer ?
#
loop_
_entity_poly.entity_id
_entity_poly.type
_entity_poly.pdbx_seq_one_letter_code
_entity_poly.pdbx_strand_id
1 'polypeptide(L)'
;KWGAAWKKAVAENYLSSYSAATHGSCYSYRDVYLDLDPTYTDPMGRKLLRLTFDFHENELKMSEFLTDRLGDIVQKMGPRQIEKKPRKGPYDVTVYQTTHT
;
A
#
# COMPACT_ATOMS: atom_id res chain seq x y z
N LYS A 1 -4.91 -18.23 -10.04
CA LYS A 1 -5.68 -18.86 -11.15
C LYS A 1 -4.99 -18.55 -12.47
N TRP A 2 -4.91 -19.51 -13.40
CA TRP A 2 -4.31 -19.39 -14.72
C TRP A 2 -5.22 -19.99 -15.79
N GLY A 3 -4.98 -19.62 -17.08
CA GLY A 3 -5.66 -20.24 -18.22
C GLY A 3 -7.15 -19.91 -18.29
N ALA A 4 -7.95 -20.89 -18.69
CA ALA A 4 -9.40 -20.73 -18.90
C ALA A 4 -10.15 -20.25 -17.65
N ALA A 5 -9.79 -20.75 -16.48
CA ALA A 5 -10.39 -20.35 -15.20
C ALA A 5 -10.12 -18.89 -14.86
N TRP A 6 -8.95 -18.36 -15.20
CA TRP A 6 -8.63 -16.95 -15.04
C TRP A 6 -9.44 -16.09 -16.02
N LYS A 7 -9.48 -16.46 -17.30
CA LYS A 7 -10.26 -15.75 -18.33
C LYS A 7 -11.73 -15.65 -17.96
N LYS A 8 -12.31 -16.75 -17.48
CA LYS A 8 -13.71 -16.79 -17.03
C LYS A 8 -13.92 -15.85 -15.84
N ALA A 9 -13.06 -15.91 -14.83
CA ALA A 9 -13.17 -15.03 -13.66
C ALA A 9 -13.04 -13.55 -14.03
N VAL A 10 -12.16 -13.19 -14.96
CA VAL A 10 -12.03 -11.82 -15.46
C VAL A 10 -13.31 -11.40 -16.18
N ALA A 11 -13.83 -12.21 -17.10
CA ALA A 11 -15.05 -11.89 -17.83
C ALA A 11 -16.26 -11.69 -16.91
N GLU A 12 -16.39 -12.49 -15.87
CA GLU A 12 -17.50 -12.43 -14.92
C GLU A 12 -17.41 -11.22 -13.96
N ASN A 13 -16.18 -10.76 -13.62
CA ASN A 13 -15.99 -9.76 -12.57
C ASN A 13 -15.47 -8.40 -13.07
N TYR A 14 -15.09 -8.28 -14.34
CA TYR A 14 -14.43 -7.08 -14.86
C TYR A 14 -15.24 -5.79 -14.66
N LEU A 15 -16.55 -5.82 -14.88
CA LEU A 15 -17.46 -4.68 -14.72
C LEU A 15 -18.22 -4.67 -13.39
N SER A 16 -18.00 -5.67 -12.53
CA SER A 16 -18.71 -5.82 -11.26
C SER A 16 -17.83 -5.73 -10.03
N SER A 17 -16.56 -5.33 -10.21
CA SER A 17 -15.63 -5.12 -9.11
C SER A 17 -15.15 -3.67 -9.04
N TYR A 18 -14.99 -3.17 -7.85
CA TYR A 18 -14.40 -1.86 -7.58
C TYR A 18 -13.47 -1.95 -6.40
N SER A 19 -12.57 -0.99 -6.29
CA SER A 19 -11.68 -0.85 -5.14
C SER A 19 -11.98 0.44 -4.42
N ALA A 20 -11.89 0.41 -3.11
CA ALA A 20 -11.95 1.57 -2.25
C ALA A 20 -10.65 1.66 -1.46
N ALA A 21 -10.14 2.87 -1.29
CA ALA A 21 -8.92 3.13 -0.55
C ALA A 21 -9.12 4.29 0.42
N THR A 22 -8.35 4.28 1.48
CA THR A 22 -8.25 5.39 2.44
C THR A 22 -6.84 5.95 2.44
N HIS A 23 -6.72 7.21 2.75
CA HIS A 23 -5.44 7.86 2.98
C HIS A 23 -5.30 8.17 4.48
N GLY A 24 -4.16 7.85 5.03
CA GLY A 24 -3.77 8.20 6.39
C GLY A 24 -2.45 8.94 6.37
N SER A 25 -2.23 9.82 7.35
CA SER A 25 -0.96 10.52 7.51
C SER A 25 0.00 9.72 8.37
N CYS A 26 1.25 9.62 7.93
CA CYS A 26 2.32 9.06 8.74
C CYS A 26 3.03 10.17 9.51
N TYR A 27 3.49 9.85 10.73
CA TYR A 27 4.36 10.75 11.45
C TYR A 27 5.77 10.77 10.87
N SER A 28 6.46 11.89 11.08
CA SER A 28 7.88 11.99 10.77
C SER A 28 8.69 11.34 11.89
N TYR A 29 9.45 10.30 11.55
CA TYR A 29 10.34 9.62 12.48
C TYR A 29 11.81 9.89 12.10
N ARG A 30 12.71 9.90 13.08
CA ARG A 30 14.14 10.15 12.83
C ARG A 30 14.84 9.03 12.07
N ASP A 31 14.31 7.83 12.15
CA ASP A 31 14.79 6.63 11.46
C ASP A 31 14.18 6.44 10.07
N VAL A 32 13.28 7.35 9.66
CA VAL A 32 12.72 7.41 8.31
C VAL A 32 13.26 8.66 7.63
N TYR A 33 14.21 8.46 6.71
CA TYR A 33 14.93 9.57 6.10
C TYR A 33 15.44 9.24 4.69
N LEU A 34 15.82 10.28 4.00
CA LEU A 34 16.52 10.22 2.71
C LEU A 34 17.95 10.67 2.92
N ASP A 35 18.89 9.94 2.34
CA ASP A 35 20.29 10.34 2.25
C ASP A 35 20.92 9.92 0.91
N LEU A 36 22.19 10.20 0.74
CA LEU A 36 22.93 9.73 -0.43
C LEU A 36 23.71 8.48 -0.09
N ASP A 37 23.57 7.46 -0.95
CA ASP A 37 24.28 6.20 -0.76
C ASP A 37 25.81 6.43 -0.72
N PRO A 38 26.52 5.95 0.32
CA PRO A 38 27.95 6.15 0.43
C PRO A 38 28.76 5.31 -0.58
N THR A 39 28.18 4.23 -1.10
CA THR A 39 28.88 3.20 -1.88
C THR A 39 28.49 3.24 -3.36
N TYR A 40 27.19 3.34 -3.66
CA TYR A 40 26.69 3.22 -5.02
C TYR A 40 26.54 4.56 -5.73
N THR A 41 26.90 4.56 -7.00
CA THR A 41 26.78 5.75 -7.88
C THR A 41 26.01 5.38 -9.14
N ASP A 42 25.46 6.38 -9.80
CA ASP A 42 24.90 6.25 -11.13
C ASP A 42 26.02 6.16 -12.19
N PRO A 43 25.70 5.86 -13.46
CA PRO A 43 26.69 5.82 -14.55
C PRO A 43 27.46 7.14 -14.78
N MET A 44 26.97 8.26 -14.24
CA MET A 44 27.62 9.57 -14.31
C MET A 44 28.48 9.89 -13.07
N GLY A 45 28.63 8.91 -12.15
CA GLY A 45 29.42 9.08 -10.92
C GLY A 45 28.70 9.84 -9.79
N ARG A 46 27.41 10.12 -9.90
CA ARG A 46 26.62 10.80 -8.84
C ARG A 46 26.11 9.75 -7.85
N LYS A 47 26.15 10.08 -6.57
CA LYS A 47 25.64 9.21 -5.50
C LYS A 47 24.14 8.96 -5.68
N LEU A 48 23.72 7.71 -5.53
CA LEU A 48 22.32 7.35 -5.58
C LEU A 48 21.57 7.86 -4.36
N LEU A 49 20.30 8.21 -4.55
CA LEU A 49 19.39 8.49 -3.45
C LEU A 49 19.04 7.20 -2.73
N ARG A 50 19.22 7.19 -1.41
CA ARG A 50 18.84 6.08 -0.54
C ARG A 50 17.68 6.49 0.34
N LEU A 51 16.60 5.68 0.31
CA LEU A 51 15.46 5.82 1.20
C LEU A 51 15.56 4.77 2.32
N THR A 52 15.65 5.22 3.55
CA THR A 52 15.49 4.39 4.74
C THR A 52 14.08 4.58 5.25
N PHE A 53 13.27 3.53 5.18
CA PHE A 53 11.86 3.61 5.49
C PHE A 53 11.37 2.32 6.15
N ASP A 54 10.55 2.50 7.18
CA ASP A 54 9.83 1.43 7.86
C ASP A 54 8.49 1.96 8.38
N PHE A 55 7.49 1.08 8.51
CA PHE A 55 6.23 1.44 9.16
C PHE A 55 6.32 1.13 10.63
N HIS A 56 6.06 2.14 11.46
CA HIS A 56 5.97 1.99 12.90
C HIS A 56 4.61 1.41 13.31
N GLU A 57 4.51 0.97 14.56
CA GLU A 57 3.30 0.37 15.10
C GLU A 57 2.06 1.29 14.95
N ASN A 58 2.25 2.59 15.07
CA ASN A 58 1.18 3.56 14.91
C ASN A 58 0.57 3.53 13.51
N GLU A 59 1.39 3.47 12.45
CA GLU A 59 0.92 3.40 11.07
C GLU A 59 0.25 2.07 10.77
N LEU A 60 0.73 0.98 11.36
CA LEU A 60 0.10 -0.33 11.22
C LEU A 60 -1.29 -0.36 11.88
N LYS A 61 -1.41 0.14 13.10
CA LYS A 61 -2.69 0.27 13.81
C LYS A 61 -3.66 1.20 13.08
N MET A 62 -3.16 2.32 12.57
CA MET A 62 -3.96 3.24 11.75
C MET A 62 -4.49 2.55 10.49
N SER A 63 -3.63 1.80 9.79
CA SER A 63 -4.02 1.05 8.59
C SER A 63 -5.12 0.03 8.87
N GLU A 64 -5.02 -0.68 9.97
CA GLU A 64 -6.01 -1.66 10.42
C GLU A 64 -7.35 -0.98 10.74
N PHE A 65 -7.32 0.08 11.55
CA PHE A 65 -8.49 0.87 11.90
C PHE A 65 -9.20 1.45 10.66
N LEU A 66 -8.45 2.08 9.76
CA LEU A 66 -9.00 2.67 8.54
C LEU A 66 -9.57 1.60 7.61
N THR A 67 -8.92 0.44 7.51
CA THR A 67 -9.41 -0.69 6.72
C THR A 67 -10.75 -1.22 7.25
N ASP A 68 -10.91 -1.28 8.56
CA ASP A 68 -12.16 -1.71 9.17
C ASP A 68 -13.28 -0.69 8.95
N ARG A 69 -13.02 0.59 9.14
CA ARG A 69 -13.99 1.66 8.87
C ARG A 69 -14.39 1.72 7.40
N LEU A 70 -13.43 1.57 6.50
CA LEU A 70 -13.73 1.48 5.07
C LEU A 70 -14.56 0.24 4.75
N GLY A 71 -14.25 -0.90 5.38
CA GLY A 71 -15.03 -2.13 5.27
C GLY A 71 -16.49 -1.94 5.68
N ASP A 72 -16.76 -1.21 6.77
CA ASP A 72 -18.12 -0.89 7.23
C ASP A 72 -18.88 -0.04 6.20
N ILE A 73 -18.20 0.92 5.60
CA ILE A 73 -18.80 1.76 4.54
C ILE A 73 -19.13 0.93 3.31
N VAL A 74 -18.15 0.15 2.84
CA VAL A 74 -18.31 -0.71 1.66
C VAL A 74 -19.41 -1.75 1.87
N GLN A 75 -19.51 -2.32 3.10
CA GLN A 75 -20.58 -3.28 3.42
C GLN A 75 -21.98 -2.69 3.23
N LYS A 76 -22.16 -1.40 3.56
CA LYS A 76 -23.44 -0.70 3.35
C LYS A 76 -23.79 -0.49 1.88
N MET A 77 -22.82 -0.57 0.98
CA MET A 77 -23.04 -0.52 -0.47
C MET A 77 -23.57 -1.85 -1.04
N GLY A 78 -23.62 -2.91 -0.22
CA GLY A 78 -24.22 -4.20 -0.59
C GLY A 78 -23.41 -5.06 -1.56
N PRO A 79 -22.08 -5.13 -1.50
CA PRO A 79 -21.30 -6.04 -2.35
C PRO A 79 -21.57 -7.51 -1.98
N ARG A 80 -21.39 -8.40 -2.93
CA ARG A 80 -21.48 -9.86 -2.68
C ARG A 80 -20.30 -10.38 -1.86
N GLN A 81 -19.14 -9.78 -2.06
CA GLN A 81 -17.89 -10.17 -1.40
C GLN A 81 -17.02 -8.94 -1.15
N ILE A 82 -16.38 -8.90 0.02
CA ILE A 82 -15.39 -7.89 0.40
C ILE A 82 -14.08 -8.58 0.70
N GLU A 83 -12.98 -8.03 0.20
CA GLU A 83 -11.63 -8.40 0.57
C GLU A 83 -10.94 -7.20 1.22
N LYS A 84 -10.59 -7.33 2.49
CA LYS A 84 -9.85 -6.32 3.24
C LYS A 84 -8.34 -6.57 3.13
N LYS A 85 -7.57 -5.54 2.85
CA LYS A 85 -6.10 -5.61 2.71
C LYS A 85 -5.41 -4.55 3.57
N PRO A 86 -5.41 -4.71 4.90
CA PRO A 86 -4.60 -3.85 5.76
C PRO A 86 -3.10 -4.14 5.55
N ARG A 87 -2.25 -3.20 5.92
CA ARG A 87 -0.80 -3.44 5.97
C ARG A 87 -0.49 -4.51 7.01
N LYS A 88 0.35 -5.46 6.63
CA LYS A 88 0.63 -6.64 7.47
C LYS A 88 1.98 -6.57 8.19
N GLY A 89 2.80 -5.58 7.90
CA GLY A 89 4.11 -5.48 8.52
C GLY A 89 4.86 -4.22 8.12
N PRO A 90 5.99 -3.99 8.75
CA PRO A 90 6.78 -2.77 8.57
C PRO A 90 7.29 -2.58 7.15
N TYR A 91 7.53 -3.66 6.41
CA TYR A 91 8.03 -3.64 5.03
C TYR A 91 6.96 -3.91 3.98
N ASP A 92 5.69 -3.70 4.29
CA ASP A 92 4.62 -3.90 3.31
C ASP A 92 4.62 -2.75 2.29
N VAL A 93 5.42 -2.91 1.24
CA VAL A 93 5.59 -1.97 0.13
C VAL A 93 4.46 -2.02 -0.91
N THR A 94 3.43 -2.84 -0.69
CA THR A 94 2.33 -2.98 -1.64
C THR A 94 1.40 -1.77 -1.69
N VAL A 95 1.63 -0.78 -0.83
CA VAL A 95 0.86 0.45 -0.78
C VAL A 95 1.75 1.62 -1.19
N TYR A 96 1.44 2.25 -2.30
CA TYR A 96 2.09 3.48 -2.74
C TYR A 96 1.96 4.54 -1.65
N GLN A 97 3.08 5.00 -1.18
CA GLN A 97 3.14 6.15 -0.34
C GLN A 97 3.68 7.31 -1.17
N THR A 98 2.83 8.25 -1.46
CA THR A 98 3.26 9.56 -1.94
C THR A 98 3.77 10.31 -0.71
N THR A 99 5.06 10.44 -0.57
CA THR A 99 5.65 11.37 0.38
C THR A 99 5.63 12.74 -0.28
N HIS A 100 4.74 13.60 0.19
CA HIS A 100 4.88 15.03 -0.06
C HIS A 100 5.82 15.59 1.01
N THR A 101 6.98 15.99 0.62
CA THR A 101 7.89 16.82 1.41
C THR A 101 7.54 18.26 1.20
#